data_8da4fd89b8e6ec5265d954906aa77d77
#
_entry.id   8da4fd89b8e6ec5265d954906aa77d77
#
_cell.length_a   1.000
_cell.length_b   1.000
_cell.length_c   1.000
_cell.angle_alpha   90.00
_cell.angle_beta   90.00
_cell.angle_gamma   90.00
#
_symmetry.space_group_name_H-M   'P 1'
#
loop_
_entity.id
_entity.type
_entity.pdbx_description
1 polymer ?
#
loop_
_entity_poly.entity_id
_entity_poly.type
_entity_poly.pdbx_seq_one_letter_code
_entity_poly.pdbx_strand_id
1 'polypeptide(L)'
;ATVLLGFTLIAFWLQQRWIGKLSYVTVTGKGDSGLHSMLPRPLWIACFGTAAAWIGFTMVCYAVILTGGFVKDIGRGDMTPVIAHFKDGFAIEWRDGGPAFVGSAWNSFFTTIEVAAIAAPLTAIVGLLAAYVITRQQFAGRRAFEFLTMVAFAVPGTVIGVAYIIAFNVPPIELTGGLAILIICFVFRNMPVGVRAGIAALAQIDKSLDEASSTLRASTWRTLTKVVLPLLKPAI
;
A
#
# COMPACT_ATOMS: atom_id res chain seq x y z
N ALA A 1 -5.44 -10.82 18.23
CA ALA A 1 -4.44 -9.92 17.65
C ALA A 1 -3.02 -10.50 17.75
N THR A 2 -2.54 -10.90 18.94
CA THR A 2 -1.17 -11.43 19.16
C THR A 2 -0.86 -12.71 18.38
N VAL A 3 -1.81 -13.66 18.31
CA VAL A 3 -1.66 -14.91 17.54
C VAL A 3 -1.51 -14.63 16.04
N LEU A 4 -2.35 -13.73 15.51
CA LEU A 4 -2.29 -13.34 14.09
C LEU A 4 -0.97 -12.62 13.77
N LEU A 5 -0.54 -11.72 14.68
CA LEU A 5 0.75 -11.04 14.55
C LEU A 5 1.91 -12.04 14.56
N GLY A 6 1.90 -13.01 15.50
CA GLY A 6 2.91 -14.05 15.55
C GLY A 6 2.99 -14.86 14.24
N PHE A 7 1.83 -15.30 13.74
CA PHE A 7 1.74 -16.05 12.48
C PHE A 7 2.26 -15.24 11.27
N THR A 8 1.88 -13.97 11.14
CA THR A 8 2.32 -13.11 10.04
C THR A 8 3.81 -12.80 10.11
N LEU A 9 4.38 -12.59 11.31
CA LEU A 9 5.83 -12.39 11.48
C LEU A 9 6.63 -13.64 11.14
N ILE A 10 6.15 -14.84 11.54
CA ILE A 10 6.77 -16.11 11.20
C ILE A 10 6.73 -16.33 9.67
N ALA A 11 5.57 -16.12 9.05
CA ALA A 11 5.40 -16.25 7.60
C ALA A 11 6.33 -15.29 6.84
N PHE A 12 6.43 -14.04 7.30
CA PHE A 12 7.32 -13.04 6.71
C PHE A 12 8.80 -13.40 6.89
N TRP A 13 9.19 -13.90 8.06
CA TRP A 13 10.56 -14.36 8.31
C TRP A 13 10.95 -15.56 7.43
N LEU A 14 10.04 -16.54 7.28
CA LEU A 14 10.20 -17.68 6.40
C LEU A 14 10.35 -17.23 4.93
N GLN A 15 9.51 -16.31 4.48
CA GLN A 15 9.57 -15.74 3.13
C GLN A 15 10.90 -15.04 2.88
N GLN A 16 11.38 -14.22 3.81
CA GLN A 16 12.68 -13.56 3.67
C GLN A 16 13.84 -14.56 3.63
N ARG A 17 13.76 -15.63 4.42
CA ARG A 17 14.82 -16.65 4.45
C ARG A 17 14.88 -17.48 3.16
N TRP A 18 13.75 -17.65 2.50
CA TRP A 18 13.64 -18.42 1.26
C TRP A 18 13.94 -17.58 0.01
N ILE A 19 13.34 -16.43 -0.12
CA ILE A 19 13.39 -15.59 -1.33
C ILE A 19 14.58 -14.61 -1.29
N GLY A 20 14.99 -14.15 -0.11
CA GLY A 20 16.02 -13.12 0.06
C GLY A 20 17.45 -13.50 -0.37
N LYS A 21 17.68 -14.72 -0.87
CA LYS A 21 18.98 -15.20 -1.33
C LYS A 21 19.17 -15.15 -2.85
N LEU A 22 18.12 -14.90 -3.61
CA LEU A 22 18.14 -14.93 -5.07
C LEU A 22 18.01 -13.51 -5.63
N SER A 23 19.12 -12.97 -6.11
CA SER A 23 19.15 -11.73 -6.87
C SER A 23 19.18 -12.10 -8.37
N TYR A 24 18.10 -11.78 -9.07
CA TYR A 24 18.04 -11.92 -10.52
C TYR A 24 18.32 -10.57 -11.17
N VAL A 25 19.57 -10.39 -11.63
CA VAL A 25 19.95 -9.22 -12.43
C VAL A 25 19.89 -9.64 -13.90
N THR A 26 19.04 -9.02 -14.69
CA THR A 26 19.08 -9.20 -16.15
C THR A 26 20.28 -8.45 -16.70
N VAL A 27 21.11 -9.13 -17.49
CA VAL A 27 22.35 -8.59 -18.09
C VAL A 27 22.08 -7.37 -18.97
N THR A 28 20.88 -7.23 -19.50
CA THR A 28 20.46 -6.15 -20.42
C THR A 28 19.63 -5.05 -19.76
N GLY A 29 19.29 -5.15 -18.48
CA GLY A 29 18.39 -4.19 -17.80
C GLY A 29 16.95 -4.12 -18.34
N LYS A 30 16.64 -4.86 -19.40
CA LYS A 30 15.28 -5.04 -19.91
C LYS A 30 14.75 -6.36 -19.39
N GLY A 31 13.54 -6.36 -18.83
CA GLY A 31 12.82 -7.58 -18.54
C GLY A 31 12.77 -8.41 -19.82
N ASP A 32 13.29 -9.65 -19.75
CA ASP A 32 13.21 -10.56 -20.87
C ASP A 32 11.74 -10.84 -21.15
N SER A 33 11.26 -10.43 -22.33
CA SER A 33 9.97 -10.85 -22.87
C SER A 33 10.05 -12.30 -23.36
N GLY A 34 10.68 -13.15 -22.54
CA GLY A 34 10.91 -14.55 -22.83
C GLY A 34 9.63 -15.25 -23.24
N LEU A 35 9.72 -16.15 -24.19
CA LEU A 35 8.67 -17.05 -24.58
C LEU A 35 8.08 -17.71 -23.33
N HIS A 36 6.78 -17.52 -23.12
CA HIS A 36 6.07 -18.10 -21.97
C HIS A 36 6.32 -19.60 -21.95
N SER A 37 7.01 -20.11 -20.94
CA SER A 37 7.19 -21.55 -20.80
C SER A 37 5.84 -22.17 -20.53
N MET A 38 5.44 -23.14 -21.38
CA MET A 38 4.18 -23.84 -21.19
C MET A 38 4.27 -24.70 -19.93
N LEU A 39 3.42 -24.42 -18.96
CA LEU A 39 3.30 -25.26 -17.77
C LEU A 39 2.81 -26.67 -18.14
N PRO A 40 3.31 -27.74 -17.49
CA PRO A 40 2.72 -29.08 -17.61
C PRO A 40 1.23 -29.03 -17.28
N ARG A 41 0.41 -29.74 -18.07
CA ARG A 41 -1.05 -29.74 -17.93
C ARG A 41 -1.58 -29.91 -16.50
N PRO A 42 -1.08 -30.84 -15.66
CA PRO A 42 -1.58 -30.98 -14.29
C PRO A 42 -1.30 -29.74 -13.42
N LEU A 43 -0.15 -29.13 -13.60
CA LEU A 43 0.22 -27.91 -12.87
C LEU A 43 -0.62 -26.71 -13.33
N TRP A 44 -0.87 -26.60 -14.62
CA TRP A 44 -1.74 -25.59 -15.20
C TRP A 44 -3.18 -25.70 -14.66
N ILE A 45 -3.74 -26.93 -14.62
CA ILE A 45 -5.09 -27.18 -14.08
C ILE A 45 -5.15 -26.82 -12.59
N ALA A 46 -4.14 -27.20 -11.81
CA ALA A 46 -4.10 -26.88 -10.38
C ALA A 46 -4.02 -25.36 -10.14
N CYS A 47 -3.13 -24.66 -10.83
CA CYS A 47 -3.00 -23.20 -10.71
C CYS A 47 -4.25 -22.47 -11.19
N PHE A 48 -4.80 -22.89 -12.33
CA PHE A 48 -6.02 -22.29 -12.87
C PHE A 48 -7.23 -22.58 -11.98
N GLY A 49 -7.37 -23.81 -11.47
CA GLY A 49 -8.46 -24.18 -10.57
C GLY A 49 -8.45 -23.39 -9.26
N THR A 50 -7.27 -23.23 -8.65
CA THR A 50 -7.15 -22.43 -7.42
C THR A 50 -7.42 -20.94 -7.69
N ALA A 51 -6.92 -20.39 -8.79
CA ALA A 51 -7.19 -19.01 -9.19
C ALA A 51 -8.68 -18.80 -9.51
N ALA A 52 -9.32 -19.72 -10.24
CA ALA A 52 -10.73 -19.64 -10.57
C ALA A 52 -11.63 -19.72 -9.33
N ALA A 53 -11.31 -20.59 -8.36
CA ALA A 53 -12.03 -20.68 -7.10
C ALA A 53 -11.92 -19.37 -6.30
N TRP A 54 -10.73 -18.78 -6.25
CA TRP A 54 -10.50 -17.49 -5.57
C TRP A 54 -11.25 -16.34 -6.26
N ILE A 55 -11.18 -16.28 -7.58
CA ILE A 55 -11.92 -15.28 -8.38
C ILE A 55 -13.42 -15.45 -8.16
N GLY A 56 -13.93 -16.70 -8.21
CA GLY A 56 -15.35 -17.00 -7.98
C GLY A 56 -15.81 -16.53 -6.60
N PHE A 57 -15.06 -16.83 -5.55
CA PHE A 57 -15.33 -16.35 -4.20
C PHE A 57 -15.35 -14.81 -4.13
N THR A 58 -14.37 -14.15 -4.71
CA THR A 58 -14.29 -12.70 -4.75
C THR A 58 -15.46 -12.08 -5.50
N MET A 59 -15.86 -12.66 -6.63
CA MET A 59 -17.02 -12.22 -7.41
C MET A 59 -18.33 -12.37 -6.63
N VAL A 60 -18.51 -13.45 -5.87
CA VAL A 60 -19.68 -13.62 -4.99
C VAL A 60 -19.70 -12.53 -3.90
N CYS A 61 -18.56 -12.24 -3.27
CA CYS A 61 -18.49 -11.16 -2.28
C CYS A 61 -18.89 -9.80 -2.88
N TYR A 62 -18.37 -9.47 -4.06
CA TYR A 62 -18.74 -8.22 -4.74
C TYR A 62 -20.20 -8.20 -5.19
N ALA A 63 -20.76 -9.33 -5.65
CA ALA A 63 -22.15 -9.44 -6.00
C ALA A 63 -23.07 -9.18 -4.79
N VAL A 64 -22.70 -9.74 -3.61
CA VAL A 64 -23.44 -9.52 -2.36
C VAL A 64 -23.37 -8.03 -1.93
N ILE A 65 -22.19 -7.40 -2.04
CA ILE A 65 -22.03 -5.98 -1.73
C ILE A 65 -22.89 -5.12 -2.68
N LEU A 66 -22.82 -5.41 -3.98
CA LEU A 66 -23.58 -4.68 -5.00
C LEU A 66 -25.08 -4.83 -4.79
N THR A 67 -25.58 -6.06 -4.62
CA THR A 67 -26.99 -6.32 -4.37
C THR A 67 -27.45 -5.71 -3.06
N GLY A 68 -26.62 -5.76 -2.01
CA GLY A 68 -26.91 -5.13 -0.71
C GLY A 68 -27.14 -3.63 -0.79
N GLY A 69 -26.49 -2.94 -1.74
CA GLY A 69 -26.74 -1.50 -1.98
C GLY A 69 -28.10 -1.19 -2.58
N PHE A 70 -28.74 -2.16 -3.25
CA PHE A 70 -30.03 -1.97 -3.95
C PHE A 70 -31.21 -2.67 -3.28
N VAL A 71 -31.01 -3.37 -2.17
CA VAL A 71 -32.09 -4.02 -1.41
C VAL A 71 -32.15 -3.46 0.01
N LYS A 72 -33.31 -3.57 0.64
CA LYS A 72 -33.58 -2.93 1.93
C LYS A 72 -32.72 -3.50 3.06
N ASP A 73 -32.64 -4.81 3.20
CA ASP A 73 -31.80 -5.47 4.21
C ASP A 73 -31.48 -6.91 3.79
N ILE A 74 -30.30 -7.09 3.20
CA ILE A 74 -29.84 -8.41 2.77
C ILE A 74 -29.57 -9.35 3.96
N GLY A 75 -29.19 -8.80 5.12
CA GLY A 75 -28.92 -9.57 6.33
C GLY A 75 -30.18 -10.19 6.96
N ARG A 76 -31.33 -9.56 6.76
CA ARG A 76 -32.65 -10.04 7.20
C ARG A 76 -33.44 -10.76 6.10
N GLY A 77 -32.84 -10.88 4.90
CA GLY A 77 -33.50 -11.50 3.75
C GLY A 77 -34.59 -10.61 3.11
N ASP A 78 -34.67 -9.33 3.43
CA ASP A 78 -35.58 -8.39 2.82
C ASP A 78 -34.99 -7.88 1.49
N MET A 79 -35.35 -8.58 0.41
CA MET A 79 -34.89 -8.30 -0.95
C MET A 79 -35.71 -7.21 -1.67
N THR A 80 -36.52 -6.43 -0.95
CA THR A 80 -37.30 -5.32 -1.57
C THR A 80 -36.32 -4.30 -2.18
N PRO A 81 -36.44 -3.98 -3.50
CA PRO A 81 -35.55 -3.03 -4.14
C PRO A 81 -35.72 -1.63 -3.54
N VAL A 82 -34.60 -1.02 -3.13
CA VAL A 82 -34.60 0.35 -2.60
C VAL A 82 -33.38 1.12 -3.14
N ILE A 83 -33.56 2.44 -3.34
CA ILE A 83 -32.50 3.37 -3.69
C ILE A 83 -32.27 4.33 -2.50
N ALA A 84 -32.97 4.11 -1.39
CA ALA A 84 -32.93 4.98 -0.21
C ALA A 84 -31.48 5.12 0.32
N HIS A 85 -30.72 4.02 0.39
CA HIS A 85 -29.32 4.05 0.86
C HIS A 85 -28.45 5.05 0.10
N PHE A 86 -28.63 5.15 -1.23
CA PHE A 86 -27.87 6.11 -2.05
C PHE A 86 -28.43 7.53 -1.92
N LYS A 87 -29.77 7.67 -1.83
CA LYS A 87 -30.39 8.98 -1.64
C LYS A 87 -30.00 9.59 -0.30
N ASP A 88 -30.06 8.82 0.77
CA ASP A 88 -29.71 9.30 2.11
C ASP A 88 -28.19 9.51 2.27
N GLY A 89 -27.38 8.63 1.65
CA GLY A 89 -25.92 8.72 1.68
C GLY A 89 -25.37 9.90 0.87
N PHE A 90 -25.92 10.13 -0.33
CA PHE A 90 -25.43 11.13 -1.29
C PHE A 90 -26.46 12.22 -1.58
N ALA A 91 -27.29 12.59 -0.61
CA ALA A 91 -28.27 13.65 -0.75
C ALA A 91 -27.59 14.99 -1.07
N ILE A 92 -28.13 15.70 -2.09
CA ILE A 92 -27.74 17.05 -2.46
C ILE A 92 -29.02 17.91 -2.41
N GLU A 93 -29.04 18.94 -1.58
CA GLU A 93 -30.11 19.91 -1.49
C GLU A 93 -29.66 21.22 -2.11
N TRP A 94 -30.54 21.85 -2.88
CA TRP A 94 -30.31 23.19 -3.39
C TRP A 94 -30.76 24.20 -2.33
N ARG A 95 -29.84 24.99 -1.82
CA ARG A 95 -30.10 26.11 -0.89
C ARG A 95 -29.74 27.42 -1.56
N ASP A 96 -30.15 28.55 -0.97
CA ASP A 96 -29.95 29.89 -1.53
C ASP A 96 -28.50 30.25 -1.90
N GLY A 97 -27.52 29.51 -1.44
CA GLY A 97 -26.09 29.64 -1.78
C GLY A 97 -25.56 28.62 -2.78
N GLY A 98 -26.39 27.71 -3.34
CA GLY A 98 -25.97 26.65 -4.26
C GLY A 98 -26.19 25.23 -3.74
N PRO A 99 -25.58 24.21 -4.34
CA PRO A 99 -25.76 22.81 -3.95
C PRO A 99 -25.11 22.53 -2.58
N ALA A 100 -25.90 22.05 -1.63
CA ALA A 100 -25.47 21.62 -0.31
C ALA A 100 -25.39 20.09 -0.25
N PHE A 101 -24.22 19.55 0.09
CA PHE A 101 -23.95 18.13 0.23
C PHE A 101 -24.40 17.66 1.63
N VAL A 102 -25.65 17.22 1.74
CA VAL A 102 -26.30 16.94 3.05
C VAL A 102 -26.19 15.47 3.43
N GLY A 103 -25.90 14.59 2.47
CA GLY A 103 -25.79 13.16 2.69
C GLY A 103 -24.61 12.78 3.57
N SER A 104 -24.79 11.75 4.41
CA SER A 104 -23.77 11.29 5.37
C SER A 104 -22.48 10.79 4.72
N ALA A 105 -22.54 10.30 3.48
CA ALA A 105 -21.40 9.79 2.74
C ALA A 105 -20.46 10.90 2.24
N TRP A 106 -20.96 12.12 2.01
CA TRP A 106 -20.15 13.22 1.48
C TRP A 106 -19.01 13.62 2.41
N ASN A 107 -19.30 13.70 3.70
CA ASN A 107 -18.28 14.07 4.68
C ASN A 107 -17.14 13.03 4.70
N SER A 108 -17.50 11.75 4.70
CA SER A 108 -16.51 10.66 4.63
C SER A 108 -15.74 10.65 3.32
N PHE A 109 -16.39 10.98 2.20
CA PHE A 109 -15.77 11.06 0.88
C PHE A 109 -14.72 12.18 0.82
N PHE A 110 -15.08 13.39 1.22
CA PHE A 110 -14.15 14.52 1.21
C PHE A 110 -12.96 14.30 2.18
N THR A 111 -13.25 13.83 3.38
CA THR A 111 -12.18 13.50 4.36
C THR A 111 -11.24 12.43 3.80
N THR A 112 -11.77 11.41 3.14
CA THR A 112 -10.96 10.34 2.54
C THR A 112 -10.07 10.88 1.43
N ILE A 113 -10.62 11.73 0.54
CA ILE A 113 -9.83 12.36 -0.53
C ILE A 113 -8.75 13.26 0.04
N GLU A 114 -9.08 14.07 1.04
CA GLU A 114 -8.13 14.98 1.67
C GLU A 114 -6.97 14.21 2.32
N VAL A 115 -7.29 13.20 3.13
CA VAL A 115 -6.27 12.33 3.74
C VAL A 115 -5.44 11.63 2.67
N ALA A 116 -6.06 11.07 1.64
CA ALA A 116 -5.35 10.36 0.57
C ALA A 116 -4.45 11.30 -0.24
N ALA A 117 -4.92 12.50 -0.58
CA ALA A 117 -4.16 13.49 -1.35
C ALA A 117 -2.88 13.94 -0.62
N ILE A 118 -2.89 13.95 0.71
CA ILE A 118 -1.72 14.32 1.51
C ILE A 118 -0.89 13.07 1.83
N ALA A 119 -1.52 11.99 2.26
CA ALA A 119 -0.81 10.78 2.70
C ALA A 119 -0.11 10.06 1.56
N ALA A 120 -0.69 9.99 0.35
CA ALA A 120 -0.10 9.25 -0.77
C ALA A 120 1.26 9.79 -1.21
N PRO A 121 1.43 11.12 -1.51
CA PRO A 121 2.74 11.65 -1.87
C PRO A 121 3.75 11.54 -0.73
N LEU A 122 3.34 11.75 0.52
CA LEU A 122 4.23 11.57 1.67
C LEU A 122 4.68 10.12 1.81
N THR A 123 3.78 9.16 1.64
CA THR A 123 4.09 7.72 1.65
C THR A 123 5.09 7.36 0.56
N ALA A 124 4.88 7.88 -0.65
CA ALA A 124 5.79 7.65 -1.78
C ALA A 124 7.19 8.21 -1.50
N ILE A 125 7.28 9.43 -0.99
CA ILE A 125 8.55 10.08 -0.65
C ILE A 125 9.27 9.29 0.46
N VAL A 126 8.60 9.02 1.58
CA VAL A 126 9.21 8.30 2.72
C VAL A 126 9.60 6.88 2.33
N GLY A 127 8.73 6.17 1.60
CA GLY A 127 9.00 4.83 1.11
C GLY A 127 10.19 4.76 0.17
N LEU A 128 10.28 5.71 -0.77
CA LEU A 128 11.39 5.79 -1.72
C LEU A 128 12.71 6.16 -1.04
N LEU A 129 12.70 7.12 -0.10
CA LEU A 129 13.88 7.48 0.68
C LEU A 129 14.38 6.29 1.51
N ALA A 130 13.47 5.57 2.18
CA ALA A 130 13.80 4.37 2.92
C ALA A 130 14.38 3.28 2.00
N ALA A 131 13.79 3.06 0.82
CA ALA A 131 14.29 2.13 -0.17
C ALA A 131 15.70 2.50 -0.66
N TYR A 132 15.94 3.78 -0.92
CA TYR A 132 17.26 4.29 -1.32
C TYR A 132 18.30 4.03 -0.24
N VAL A 133 18.01 4.36 1.02
CA VAL A 133 18.91 4.11 2.15
C VAL A 133 19.19 2.60 2.30
N ILE A 134 18.15 1.77 2.25
CA ILE A 134 18.28 0.32 2.35
C ILE A 134 19.12 -0.25 1.19
N THR A 135 18.98 0.26 -0.04
CA THR A 135 19.62 -0.34 -1.22
C THR A 135 21.03 0.18 -1.46
N ARG A 136 21.27 1.47 -1.21
CA ARG A 136 22.51 2.16 -1.59
C ARG A 136 23.47 2.41 -0.43
N GLN A 137 22.96 2.42 0.81
CA GLN A 137 23.81 2.69 1.99
C GLN A 137 24.17 1.39 2.74
N GLN A 138 25.40 1.35 3.25
CA GLN A 138 25.84 0.28 4.12
C GLN A 138 25.96 0.82 5.55
N PHE A 139 25.12 0.35 6.45
CA PHE A 139 25.13 0.74 7.86
C PHE A 139 24.81 -0.45 8.76
N ALA A 140 25.28 -0.39 10.00
CA ALA A 140 24.95 -1.39 11.01
C ALA A 140 23.43 -1.34 11.30
N GLY A 141 22.77 -2.50 11.24
CA GLY A 141 21.32 -2.57 11.46
C GLY A 141 20.44 -2.43 10.20
N ARG A 142 21.03 -2.37 8.99
CA ARG A 142 20.28 -2.31 7.72
C ARG A 142 19.17 -3.35 7.61
N ARG A 143 19.47 -4.62 7.99
CA ARG A 143 18.48 -5.71 7.96
C ARG A 143 17.35 -5.50 8.96
N ALA A 144 17.68 -4.98 10.15
CA ALA A 144 16.69 -4.66 11.15
C ALA A 144 15.79 -3.49 10.70
N PHE A 145 16.37 -2.46 10.09
CA PHE A 145 15.63 -1.33 9.53
C PHE A 145 14.67 -1.79 8.42
N GLU A 146 15.14 -2.62 7.47
CA GLU A 146 14.29 -3.21 6.44
C GLU A 146 13.15 -4.04 7.05
N PHE A 147 13.45 -4.88 8.04
CA PHE A 147 12.45 -5.67 8.74
C PHE A 147 11.41 -4.78 9.44
N LEU A 148 11.85 -3.76 10.17
CA LEU A 148 10.96 -2.85 10.89
C LEU A 148 10.03 -2.08 9.95
N THR A 149 10.52 -1.67 8.77
CA THR A 149 9.64 -1.03 7.77
C THR A 149 8.52 -1.96 7.31
N MET A 150 8.71 -3.28 7.34
CA MET A 150 7.70 -4.27 6.93
C MET A 150 6.73 -4.65 8.04
N VAL A 151 7.08 -4.43 9.31
CA VAL A 151 6.23 -4.81 10.47
C VAL A 151 4.86 -4.14 10.41
N ALA A 152 4.76 -2.94 9.85
CA ALA A 152 3.49 -2.24 9.70
C ALA A 152 2.41 -3.05 8.93
N PHE A 153 2.81 -3.94 8.02
CA PHE A 153 1.88 -4.84 7.34
C PHE A 153 1.43 -6.02 8.18
N ALA A 154 2.28 -6.48 9.09
CA ALA A 154 1.99 -7.62 9.93
C ALA A 154 0.95 -7.28 11.01
N VAL A 155 0.81 -6.00 11.37
CA VAL A 155 -0.12 -5.58 12.42
C VAL A 155 -1.51 -5.31 11.81
N PRO A 156 -2.60 -5.92 12.35
CA PRO A 156 -3.96 -5.61 11.92
C PRO A 156 -4.28 -4.11 12.05
N GLY A 157 -4.99 -3.55 11.06
CA GLY A 157 -5.28 -2.11 11.02
C GLY A 157 -6.00 -1.56 12.24
N THR A 158 -6.93 -2.33 12.79
CA THR A 158 -7.65 -1.98 14.02
C THR A 158 -6.71 -1.83 15.21
N VAL A 159 -5.71 -2.73 15.32
CA VAL A 159 -4.70 -2.67 16.40
C VAL A 159 -3.82 -1.44 16.26
N ILE A 160 -3.39 -1.14 15.02
CA ILE A 160 -2.63 0.09 14.74
C ILE A 160 -3.45 1.32 15.10
N GLY A 161 -4.72 1.39 14.68
CA GLY A 161 -5.59 2.52 14.98
C GLY A 161 -5.74 2.77 16.48
N VAL A 162 -6.01 1.72 17.25
CA VAL A 162 -6.11 1.81 18.73
C VAL A 162 -4.76 2.22 19.33
N ALA A 163 -3.65 1.66 18.87
CA ALA A 163 -2.31 2.01 19.35
C ALA A 163 -1.98 3.48 19.09
N TYR A 164 -2.35 4.03 17.94
CA TYR A 164 -2.16 5.45 17.63
C TYR A 164 -3.00 6.35 18.53
N ILE A 165 -4.27 5.99 18.78
CA ILE A 165 -5.10 6.75 19.72
C ILE A 165 -4.47 6.75 21.11
N ILE A 166 -4.04 5.61 21.63
CA ILE A 166 -3.42 5.52 22.95
C ILE A 166 -2.11 6.30 23.01
N ALA A 167 -1.27 6.19 21.97
CA ALA A 167 0.04 6.84 21.93
C ALA A 167 -0.02 8.35 21.78
N PHE A 168 -1.01 8.87 21.04
CA PHE A 168 -1.10 10.29 20.66
C PHE A 168 -2.33 11.00 21.27
N ASN A 169 -2.86 10.47 22.36
CA ASN A 169 -3.94 11.09 23.16
C ASN A 169 -3.45 11.61 24.51
N VAL A 170 -2.15 11.77 24.68
CA VAL A 170 -1.55 12.16 25.96
C VAL A 170 -0.54 13.29 25.74
N PRO A 171 -0.49 14.33 26.61
CA PRO A 171 0.56 15.34 26.54
C PRO A 171 1.98 14.71 26.53
N PRO A 172 2.93 15.29 25.81
CA PRO A 172 2.89 16.57 25.11
C PRO A 172 2.41 16.50 23.65
N ILE A 173 2.05 15.33 23.12
CA ILE A 173 1.68 15.16 21.70
C ILE A 173 0.23 14.66 21.63
N GLU A 174 -0.71 15.60 21.60
CA GLU A 174 -2.13 15.30 21.40
C GLU A 174 -2.50 15.51 19.92
N LEU A 175 -2.65 14.41 19.18
CA LEU A 175 -3.04 14.44 17.76
C LEU A 175 -4.45 13.87 17.53
N THR A 176 -5.10 13.35 18.58
CA THR A 176 -6.43 12.75 18.48
C THR A 176 -7.49 13.79 18.14
N GLY A 177 -8.44 13.40 17.27
CA GLY A 177 -9.48 14.31 16.79
C GLY A 177 -9.12 15.14 15.55
N GLY A 178 -7.86 15.11 15.09
CA GLY A 178 -7.41 15.85 13.92
C GLY A 178 -7.08 14.96 12.72
N LEU A 179 -6.97 15.55 11.52
CA LEU A 179 -6.52 14.85 10.31
C LEU A 179 -5.07 14.34 10.43
N ALA A 180 -4.25 15.01 11.20
CA ALA A 180 -2.81 14.71 11.30
C ALA A 180 -2.54 13.25 11.74
N ILE A 181 -3.26 12.74 12.72
CA ILE A 181 -3.10 11.36 13.19
C ILE A 181 -3.45 10.35 12.09
N LEU A 182 -4.49 10.63 11.28
CA LEU A 182 -4.88 9.79 10.17
C LEU A 182 -3.80 9.78 9.09
N ILE A 183 -3.31 10.95 8.69
CA ILE A 183 -2.25 11.09 7.69
C ILE A 183 -1.00 10.31 8.13
N ILE A 184 -0.53 10.52 9.36
CA ILE A 184 0.64 9.82 9.90
C ILE A 184 0.40 8.31 9.91
N CYS A 185 -0.76 7.85 10.39
CA CYS A 185 -1.11 6.44 10.42
C CYS A 185 -1.10 5.83 9.01
N PHE A 186 -1.71 6.49 8.02
CA PHE A 186 -1.75 6.02 6.64
C PHE A 186 -0.36 6.01 5.98
N VAL A 187 0.46 7.02 6.22
CA VAL A 187 1.84 7.08 5.70
C VAL A 187 2.64 5.88 6.19
N PHE A 188 2.72 5.65 7.49
CA PHE A 188 3.52 4.55 8.03
C PHE A 188 2.94 3.18 7.72
N ARG A 189 1.62 3.05 7.67
CA ARG A 189 0.95 1.79 7.32
C ARG A 189 1.21 1.39 5.87
N ASN A 190 1.21 2.34 4.94
CA ASN A 190 1.37 2.06 3.51
C ASN A 190 2.83 2.19 3.03
N MET A 191 3.73 2.73 3.84
CA MET A 191 5.15 2.87 3.55
C MET A 191 5.80 1.56 3.04
N PRO A 192 5.49 0.36 3.58
CA PRO A 192 6.08 -0.89 3.10
C PRO A 192 5.88 -1.15 1.60
N VAL A 193 4.76 -0.70 1.02
CA VAL A 193 4.50 -0.81 -0.43
C VAL A 193 5.53 -0.01 -1.20
N GLY A 194 5.70 1.26 -0.83
CA GLY A 194 6.68 2.17 -1.45
C GLY A 194 8.12 1.67 -1.29
N VAL A 195 8.46 1.15 -0.11
CA VAL A 195 9.79 0.56 0.16
C VAL A 195 10.06 -0.64 -0.75
N ARG A 196 9.11 -1.57 -0.87
CA ARG A 196 9.25 -2.75 -1.74
C ARG A 196 9.36 -2.39 -3.21
N ALA A 197 8.49 -1.51 -3.69
CA ALA A 197 8.53 -1.02 -5.07
C ALA A 197 9.86 -0.30 -5.35
N GLY A 198 10.29 0.56 -4.43
CA GLY A 198 11.55 1.27 -4.52
C GLY A 198 12.77 0.35 -4.53
N ILE A 199 12.84 -0.65 -3.65
CA ILE A 199 13.93 -1.65 -3.64
C ILE A 199 13.96 -2.41 -4.96
N ALA A 200 12.81 -2.87 -5.46
CA ALA A 200 12.73 -3.61 -6.72
C ALA A 200 13.18 -2.76 -7.92
N ALA A 201 12.77 -1.50 -7.98
CA ALA A 201 13.16 -0.59 -9.05
C ALA A 201 14.64 -0.19 -8.94
N LEU A 202 15.16 0.09 -7.74
CA LEU A 202 16.59 0.40 -7.53
C LEU A 202 17.50 -0.79 -7.82
N ALA A 203 17.02 -2.02 -7.65
CA ALA A 203 17.78 -3.21 -7.99
C ALA A 203 18.01 -3.37 -9.51
N GLN A 204 17.16 -2.73 -10.35
CA GLN A 204 17.31 -2.72 -11.81
C GLN A 204 18.24 -1.61 -12.31
N ILE A 205 18.57 -0.63 -11.47
CA ILE A 205 19.47 0.48 -11.80
C ILE A 205 20.89 0.11 -11.43
N ASP A 206 21.80 0.15 -12.41
CA ASP A 206 23.20 -0.16 -12.19
C ASP A 206 23.85 0.83 -11.22
N LYS A 207 24.63 0.31 -10.27
CA LYS A 207 25.36 1.12 -9.28
C LYS A 207 26.44 2.00 -9.92
N SER A 208 26.91 1.65 -11.11
CA SER A 208 27.88 2.45 -11.86
C SER A 208 27.40 3.87 -12.14
N LEU A 209 26.07 4.10 -12.21
CA LEU A 209 25.50 5.44 -12.37
C LEU A 209 25.70 6.30 -11.10
N ASP A 210 25.63 5.70 -9.93
CA ASP A 210 25.91 6.39 -8.67
C ASP A 210 27.42 6.69 -8.55
N GLU A 211 28.27 5.76 -8.97
CA GLU A 211 29.74 5.90 -9.00
C GLU A 211 30.16 6.98 -9.98
N ALA A 212 29.62 6.98 -11.21
CA ALA A 212 29.86 8.04 -12.21
C ALA A 212 29.43 9.41 -11.70
N SER A 213 28.27 9.48 -11.04
CA SER A 213 27.79 10.73 -10.44
C SER A 213 28.72 11.23 -9.34
N SER A 214 29.27 10.33 -8.51
CA SER A 214 30.23 10.68 -7.47
C SER A 214 31.56 11.13 -8.03
N THR A 215 32.03 10.51 -9.12
CA THR A 215 33.25 10.91 -9.85
C THR A 215 33.13 12.33 -10.41
N LEU A 216 31.93 12.71 -10.82
CA LEU A 216 31.58 14.08 -11.25
C LEU A 216 31.35 15.05 -10.08
N ARG A 217 31.69 14.66 -8.85
CA ARG A 217 31.52 15.44 -7.61
C ARG A 217 30.09 15.89 -7.36
N ALA A 218 29.09 15.13 -7.83
CA ALA A 218 27.70 15.41 -7.52
C ALA A 218 27.41 15.03 -6.06
N SER A 219 26.64 15.87 -5.37
CA SER A 219 26.16 15.52 -4.02
C SER A 219 25.12 14.39 -4.10
N THR A 220 24.98 13.61 -3.02
CA THR A 220 23.96 12.54 -2.90
C THR A 220 22.56 13.03 -3.26
N TRP A 221 22.20 14.24 -2.85
CA TRP A 221 20.92 14.85 -3.20
C TRP A 221 20.78 15.11 -4.69
N ARG A 222 21.84 15.55 -5.34
CA ARG A 222 21.86 15.80 -6.78
C ARG A 222 21.77 14.50 -7.58
N THR A 223 22.48 13.46 -7.13
CA THR A 223 22.38 12.09 -7.70
C THR A 223 20.96 11.57 -7.56
N LEU A 224 20.39 11.66 -6.36
CA LEU A 224 19.02 11.20 -6.12
C LEU A 224 18.01 11.91 -7.01
N THR A 225 18.05 13.25 -7.08
CA THR A 225 17.02 14.04 -7.78
C THR A 225 17.20 14.09 -9.30
N LYS A 226 18.44 14.03 -9.80
CA LYS A 226 18.72 14.22 -11.24
C LYS A 226 19.02 12.92 -11.98
N VAL A 227 19.39 11.84 -11.26
CA VAL A 227 19.73 10.55 -11.86
C VAL A 227 18.71 9.49 -11.42
N VAL A 228 18.62 9.23 -10.13
CA VAL A 228 17.84 8.10 -9.59
C VAL A 228 16.32 8.32 -9.75
N LEU A 229 15.80 9.45 -9.29
CA LEU A 229 14.37 9.77 -9.34
C LEU A 229 13.78 9.74 -10.75
N PRO A 230 14.42 10.33 -11.79
CA PRO A 230 13.91 10.22 -13.15
C PRO A 230 13.86 8.79 -13.70
N LEU A 231 14.80 7.94 -13.31
CA LEU A 231 14.83 6.53 -13.70
C LEU A 231 13.78 5.69 -12.94
N LEU A 232 13.36 6.14 -11.77
CA LEU A 232 12.32 5.50 -10.96
C LEU A 232 10.90 5.89 -11.34
N LYS A 233 10.71 6.90 -12.20
CA LYS A 233 9.37 7.36 -12.63
C LYS A 233 8.40 6.23 -13.02
N PRO A 234 8.83 5.15 -13.71
CA PRO A 234 7.92 4.06 -14.07
C PRO A 234 7.46 3.21 -12.88
N ALA A 235 8.09 3.34 -11.71
CA ALA A 235 7.82 2.54 -10.51
C ALA A 235 7.10 3.34 -9.40
N ILE A 236 6.90 4.64 -9.60
CA ILE A 236 6.17 5.57 -8.72
C ILE A 236 4.76 5.77 -9.26
#